data_36296f4515032457317e31ef805d0627
#
_entry.id   36296f4515032457317e31ef805d0627
#
_cell.length_a   1.000
_cell.length_b   1.000
_cell.length_c   1.000
_cell.angle_alpha   90.00
_cell.angle_beta   90.00
_cell.angle_gamma   90.00
#
_symmetry.space_group_name_H-M   'P 1'
#
loop_
_entity.id
_entity.type
_entity.pdbx_description
1 polymer ?
#
loop_
_entity_poly.entity_id
_entity_poly.type
_entity_poly.pdbx_seq_one_letter_code
_entity_poly.pdbx_strand_id
1 'polypeptide(L)' 'MGQVTYSVPAMSCSHCTTAVGSELRAVPGVESVVVDLDTKVVVVTGDELDDAALRAAIAEAGYEAV' A
#
# COMPACT_ATOMS: atom_id res chain seq x y z
N MET A 1 -17.04 3.25 -2.56
CA MET A 1 -16.00 3.34 -1.53
C MET A 1 -15.59 1.94 -1.11
N GLY A 2 -14.30 1.70 -1.09
CA GLY A 2 -13.78 0.41 -0.73
C GLY A 2 -12.51 0.54 0.10
N GLN A 3 -12.15 -0.53 0.77
CA GLN A 3 -10.95 -0.58 1.58
C GLN A 3 -10.28 -1.92 1.36
N VAL A 4 -8.98 -1.89 1.12
CA VAL A 4 -8.18 -3.09 0.92
C VAL A 4 -7.01 -3.05 1.89
N THR A 5 -6.75 -4.18 2.52
CA THR A 5 -5.66 -4.30 3.48
C THR A 5 -4.61 -5.28 2.95
N TYR A 6 -3.36 -4.87 3.03
CA TYR A 6 -2.23 -5.72 2.64
C TYR A 6 -1.27 -5.87 3.80
N SER A 7 -0.67 -7.04 3.90
CA SER A 7 0.40 -7.29 4.85
C SER A 7 1.73 -7.20 4.09
N VAL A 8 2.63 -6.34 4.56
CA VAL A 8 3.94 -6.15 3.95
C VAL A 8 5.02 -6.32 5.01
N PRO A 9 5.36 -7.57 5.35
CA PRO A 9 6.27 -7.84 6.48
C PRO A 9 7.69 -7.31 6.28
N ALA A 10 8.07 -7.02 5.04
CA ALA A 10 9.40 -6.49 4.74
C ALA A 10 9.57 -5.02 5.14
N MET A 11 8.49 -4.30 5.41
CA MET A 11 8.59 -2.92 5.88
C MET A 11 9.20 -2.88 7.28
N SER A 12 10.26 -2.10 7.44
CA SER A 12 10.97 -2.04 8.72
C SER A 12 11.33 -0.63 9.16
N CYS A 13 11.08 0.39 8.34
CA CYS A 13 11.43 1.76 8.67
C CYS A 13 10.48 2.75 8.00
N SER A 14 10.54 4.02 8.42
CA SER A 14 9.67 5.06 7.89
C SER A 14 9.93 5.35 6.40
N HIS A 15 11.14 5.16 5.93
CA HIS A 15 11.43 5.31 4.49
C HIS A 15 10.67 4.28 3.66
N CYS A 16 10.57 3.06 4.17
CA CYS A 16 9.82 2.00 3.52
C CYS A 16 8.33 2.36 3.42
N THR A 17 7.75 2.85 4.51
CA THR A 17 6.34 3.24 4.53
C THR A 17 6.06 4.41 3.60
N THR A 18 6.98 5.37 3.52
CA THR A 18 6.86 6.50 2.61
C THR A 18 6.88 6.04 1.15
N ALA A 19 7.79 5.14 0.80
CA ALA A 19 7.89 4.62 -0.56
C ALA A 19 6.63 3.85 -0.96
N VAL A 20 6.16 2.95 -0.12
CA VAL A 20 4.95 2.18 -0.38
C VAL A 20 3.74 3.09 -0.50
N GLY A 21 3.58 4.02 0.45
CA GLY A 21 2.46 4.96 0.44
C GLY A 21 2.45 5.85 -0.80
N SER A 22 3.62 6.34 -1.21
CA SER A 22 3.75 7.18 -2.40
C SER A 22 3.34 6.44 -3.68
N GLU A 23 3.81 5.20 -3.83
CA GLU A 23 3.46 4.39 -4.99
C GLU A 23 1.97 4.04 -5.01
N LEU A 24 1.39 3.73 -3.85
CA LEU A 24 -0.02 3.41 -3.77
C LEU A 24 -0.89 4.62 -4.08
N ARG A 25 -0.50 5.81 -3.64
CA ARG A 25 -1.25 7.03 -3.93
C ARG A 25 -1.26 7.38 -5.41
N ALA A 26 -0.29 6.89 -6.17
CA ALA A 26 -0.24 7.10 -7.61
C ALA A 26 -1.23 6.21 -8.37
N VAL A 27 -1.80 5.20 -7.72
CA VAL A 27 -2.76 4.31 -8.36
C VAL A 27 -4.12 5.01 -8.50
N PRO A 28 -4.74 4.97 -9.69
CA PRO A 28 -6.05 5.58 -9.89
C PRO A 28 -7.10 4.98 -8.95
N GLY A 29 -7.96 5.82 -8.39
CA GLY A 29 -9.00 5.41 -7.47
C GLY A 29 -8.62 5.43 -6.01
N VAL A 30 -7.33 5.52 -5.69
CA VAL A 30 -6.87 5.57 -4.30
C VAL A 30 -7.14 6.95 -3.71
N GLU A 31 -7.87 7.00 -2.62
CA GLU A 31 -8.17 8.24 -1.89
C GLU A 31 -7.22 8.46 -0.73
N SER A 32 -6.91 7.39 0.01
CA SER A 32 -6.00 7.50 1.14
C SER A 32 -5.25 6.18 1.36
N VAL A 33 -4.08 6.29 1.97
CA VAL A 33 -3.25 5.15 2.32
C VAL A 33 -2.78 5.33 3.75
N VAL A 34 -3.00 4.31 4.56
CA VAL A 34 -2.52 4.27 5.95
C VAL A 34 -1.55 3.11 6.09
N VAL A 35 -0.38 3.38 6.61
CA VAL A 35 0.65 2.36 6.81
C VAL A 35 0.93 2.23 8.30
N ASP A 36 0.84 1.00 8.80
CA ASP A 36 1.09 0.68 10.21
C ASP A 36 2.36 -0.16 10.29
N LEU A 37 3.40 0.40 10.91
CA LEU A 37 4.68 -0.29 11.09
C LEU A 37 4.63 -1.36 12.18
N ASP A 38 3.78 -1.18 13.15
CA ASP A 38 3.68 -2.15 14.26
C ASP A 38 3.17 -3.49 13.78
N THR A 39 2.13 -3.46 12.94
CA THR A 39 1.51 -4.67 12.39
C THR A 39 2.01 -5.01 10.98
N LYS A 40 2.80 -4.14 10.37
CA LYS A 40 3.27 -4.29 8.99
C LYS A 40 2.13 -4.36 8.00
N VAL A 41 1.08 -3.59 8.25
CA VAL A 41 -0.14 -3.59 7.46
C VAL A 41 -0.31 -2.26 6.73
N VAL A 42 -0.75 -2.34 5.48
CA VAL A 42 -1.08 -1.18 4.67
C VAL A 42 -2.58 -1.23 4.36
N VAL A 43 -3.27 -0.16 4.69
CA VAL A 43 -4.71 -0.03 4.40
C VAL A 43 -4.89 1.02 3.31
N VAL A 44 -5.50 0.62 2.22
CA VAL A 44 -5.77 1.49 1.08
C VAL A 44 -7.28 1.73 0.99
N THR A 45 -7.68 2.98 1.00
CA THR A 45 -9.07 3.37 0.87
C THR A 45 -9.28 4.11 -0.44
N GLY A 46 -10.35 3.81 -1.13
CA GLY A 46 -10.65 4.48 -2.39
C GLY A 46 -11.85 3.86 -3.09
N ASP A 47 -12.02 4.22 -4.36
CA ASP A 47 -13.14 3.77 -5.17
C ASP A 47 -12.61 2.99 -6.37
N GLU A 48 -13.27 1.89 -6.70
CA GLU A 48 -12.89 1.03 -7.82
C GLU A 48 -11.43 0.59 -7.75
N LEU A 49 -11.01 0.15 -6.58
CA LEU A 49 -9.62 -0.28 -6.36
C LEU A 49 -9.33 -1.57 -7.12
N ASP A 50 -8.20 -1.58 -7.83
CA ASP A 50 -7.72 -2.75 -8.56
C ASP A 50 -6.62 -3.43 -7.75
N ASP A 51 -6.87 -4.64 -7.28
CA ASP A 51 -5.92 -5.40 -6.48
C ASP A 51 -4.58 -5.59 -7.22
N ALA A 52 -4.63 -5.91 -8.51
CA ALA A 52 -3.41 -6.09 -9.28
C ALA A 52 -2.58 -4.81 -9.38
N ALA A 53 -3.26 -3.66 -9.55
CA ALA A 53 -2.58 -2.38 -9.60
C ALA A 53 -1.97 -2.00 -8.25
N LEU A 54 -2.66 -2.29 -7.15
CA LEU A 54 -2.17 -2.02 -5.81
C LEU A 54 -0.96 -2.89 -5.48
N ARG A 55 -1.00 -4.16 -5.83
CA ARG A 55 0.13 -5.07 -5.64
C ARG A 55 1.33 -4.66 -6.49
N ALA A 56 1.07 -4.21 -7.72
CA ALA A 56 2.12 -3.71 -8.60
C ALA A 56 2.78 -2.47 -8.02
N ALA A 57 2.00 -1.58 -7.41
CA ALA A 57 2.52 -0.38 -6.75
C ALA A 57 3.44 -0.75 -5.58
N ILE A 58 3.04 -1.72 -4.77
CA ILE A 58 3.87 -2.21 -3.67
C ILE A 58 5.18 -2.80 -4.20
N ALA A 59 5.11 -3.56 -5.29
CA ALA A 59 6.29 -4.14 -5.94
C ALA A 59 7.22 -3.06 -6.49
N GLU A 60 6.65 -1.99 -7.06
CA GLU A 60 7.44 -0.86 -7.55
C GLU A 60 8.20 -0.16 -6.42
N ALA A 61 7.64 -0.16 -5.23
CA ALA A 61 8.33 0.37 -4.05
C ALA A 61 9.43 -0.55 -3.54
N GLY A 62 9.56 -1.75 -4.09
CA GLY A 62 10.58 -2.73 -3.70
C GLY A 62 10.13 -3.70 -2.63
N TYR A 63 8.82 -3.83 -2.42
CA TYR A 63 8.26 -4.69 -1.38
C TYR A 63 7.26 -5.67 -1.97
N GLU A 64 6.88 -6.64 -1.18
CA GLU A 64 5.96 -7.69 -1.59
C GLU A 64 4.82 -7.79 -0.58
N ALA A 65 3.59 -7.70 -1.08
CA ALA A 65 2.40 -7.90 -0.26
C ALA A 65 2.13 -9.39 -0.10
N VAL A 66 1.74 -9.78 1.08
CA VAL A 66 1.40 -11.17 1.41
C VAL A 66 -0.11 -11.33 1.49
#